data_94ebdfe7a0fbea0ed82c84532ff6d08b
#
_entry.id   94ebdfe7a0fbea0ed82c84532ff6d08b
#
_cell.length_a   1.000
_cell.length_b   1.000
_cell.length_c   1.000
_cell.angle_alpha   90.00
_cell.angle_beta   90.00
_cell.angle_gamma   90.00
#
_symmetry.space_group_name_H-M   'P 1'
#
loop_
_entity.id
_entity.type
_entity.pdbx_description
1 polymer ?
#
loop_
_entity_poly.entity_id
_entity_poly.type
_entity_poly.pdbx_seq_one_letter_code
_entity_poly.pdbx_strand_id
1 'polypeptide(L)'
;MTVYMYQASYTAKSMAAQLTDPRDPLEAIRPTLEDLGAKILVAGFPFGEYDVLIVYEAPDDVTAASVAMAVAAAGDVKEAKTTRLLSGQEWLDSLRKRRIVTTRKARQPYDRRRQLPELL
;
A
#
# COMPACT_ATOMS: atom_id res chain seq x y z
N MET A 1 13.74 4.32 -4.22
CA MET A 1 12.90 3.46 -3.36
C MET A 1 11.48 3.98 -3.37
N THR A 2 10.53 3.11 -3.46
CA THR A 2 9.11 3.45 -3.46
C THR A 2 8.49 3.05 -2.13
N VAL A 3 7.54 3.84 -1.64
CA VAL A 3 6.87 3.59 -0.37
C VAL A 3 5.52 2.93 -0.60
N TYR A 4 5.21 1.95 0.21
CA TYR A 4 3.95 1.19 0.16
C TYR A 4 3.34 1.11 1.55
N MET A 5 2.01 1.09 1.58
CA MET A 5 1.25 0.82 2.80
C MET A 5 0.54 -0.52 2.63
N TYR A 6 0.83 -1.44 3.53
CA TYR A 6 0.20 -2.76 3.58
C TYR A 6 -0.74 -2.81 4.78
N GLN A 7 -1.96 -3.23 4.54
CA GLN A 7 -2.98 -3.41 5.58
C GLN A 7 -3.57 -4.80 5.43
N ALA A 8 -3.77 -5.50 6.54
CA ALA A 8 -4.32 -6.84 6.51
C ALA A 8 -5.15 -7.16 7.74
N SER A 9 -6.07 -8.09 7.56
CA SER A 9 -6.86 -8.68 8.64
C SER A 9 -6.48 -10.14 8.79
N TYR A 10 -6.28 -10.59 10.03
CA TYR A 10 -5.92 -11.96 10.31
C TYR A 10 -7.12 -12.91 10.19
N THR A 11 -6.84 -14.16 9.86
CA THR A 11 -7.87 -15.21 9.94
C THR A 11 -8.20 -15.49 11.40
N ALA A 12 -9.37 -16.08 11.63
CA ALA A 12 -9.77 -16.51 12.98
C ALA A 12 -8.76 -17.51 13.56
N LYS A 13 -8.24 -18.40 12.74
CA LYS A 13 -7.20 -19.36 13.13
C LYS A 13 -5.91 -18.67 13.58
N SER A 14 -5.46 -17.68 12.83
CA SER A 14 -4.27 -16.90 13.17
C SER A 14 -4.49 -16.13 14.50
N MET A 15 -5.65 -15.51 14.64
CA MET A 15 -5.97 -14.76 15.86
C MET A 15 -6.00 -15.68 17.08
N ALA A 16 -6.60 -16.86 16.97
CA ALA A 16 -6.63 -17.85 18.04
C ALA A 16 -5.21 -18.30 18.43
N ALA A 17 -4.34 -18.51 17.44
CA ALA A 17 -2.94 -18.87 17.69
C ALA A 17 -2.19 -17.74 18.42
N GLN A 18 -2.42 -16.49 18.04
CA GLN A 18 -1.82 -15.34 18.70
C GLN A 18 -2.29 -15.19 20.15
N LEU A 19 -3.54 -15.49 20.42
CA LEU A 19 -4.07 -15.48 21.80
C LEU A 19 -3.47 -16.59 22.66
N THR A 20 -3.19 -17.74 22.07
CA THR A 20 -2.61 -18.89 22.79
C THR A 20 -1.13 -18.68 23.10
N ASP A 21 -0.37 -18.11 22.15
CA ASP A 21 1.06 -17.84 22.30
C ASP A 21 1.34 -16.42 21.78
N PRO A 22 1.14 -15.40 22.63
CA PRO A 22 1.30 -14.02 22.21
C PRO A 22 2.74 -13.71 21.82
N ARG A 23 2.92 -13.34 20.55
CA ARG A 23 4.20 -12.87 19.97
C ARG A 23 3.92 -11.72 19.05
N ASP A 24 4.90 -10.83 18.88
CA ASP A 24 4.77 -9.72 17.94
C ASP A 24 4.77 -10.26 16.50
N PRO A 25 3.64 -10.15 15.75
CA PRO A 25 3.58 -10.65 14.38
C PRO A 25 4.53 -9.92 13.43
N LEU A 26 4.89 -8.67 13.74
CA LEU A 26 5.82 -7.90 12.93
C LEU A 26 7.24 -8.48 12.99
N GLU A 27 7.65 -8.97 14.14
CA GLU A 27 8.96 -9.62 14.27
C GLU A 27 9.02 -10.93 13.48
N ALA A 28 7.90 -11.62 13.35
CA ALA A 28 7.83 -12.85 12.56
C ALA A 28 7.98 -12.58 11.06
N ILE A 29 7.47 -11.47 10.55
CA ILE A 29 7.49 -11.16 9.12
C ILE A 29 8.69 -10.32 8.69
N ARG A 30 9.35 -9.65 9.63
CA ARG A 30 10.49 -8.77 9.32
C ARG A 30 11.58 -9.45 8.49
N PRO A 31 12.05 -10.65 8.80
CA PRO A 31 13.07 -11.31 7.98
C PRO A 31 12.64 -11.53 6.54
N THR A 32 11.39 -11.87 6.30
CA THR A 32 10.84 -12.06 4.95
C THR A 32 10.89 -10.77 4.14
N LEU A 33 10.50 -9.66 4.75
CA LEU A 33 10.56 -8.35 4.10
C LEU A 33 12.01 -7.96 3.79
N GLU A 34 12.91 -8.13 4.73
CA GLU A 34 14.33 -7.80 4.55
C GLU A 34 14.97 -8.64 3.44
N ASP A 35 14.68 -9.94 3.39
CA ASP A 35 15.17 -10.84 2.36
C ASP A 35 14.71 -10.42 0.96
N LEU A 36 13.54 -9.81 0.84
CA LEU A 36 13.02 -9.29 -0.41
C LEU A 36 13.51 -7.86 -0.72
N GLY A 37 14.35 -7.29 0.13
CA GLY A 37 14.89 -5.94 -0.06
C GLY A 37 13.95 -4.82 0.38
N ALA A 38 12.94 -5.14 1.18
CA ALA A 38 12.03 -4.17 1.75
C ALA A 38 12.51 -3.70 3.12
N LYS A 39 12.19 -2.44 3.46
CA LYS A 39 12.54 -1.85 4.74
C LYS A 39 11.29 -1.28 5.39
N ILE A 40 10.98 -1.73 6.59
CA ILE A 40 9.86 -1.20 7.37
C ILE A 40 10.20 0.19 7.87
N LEU A 41 9.35 1.17 7.57
CA LEU A 41 9.48 2.55 8.05
C LEU A 41 8.67 2.76 9.31
N VAL A 42 7.43 2.29 9.33
CA VAL A 42 6.55 2.36 10.49
C VAL A 42 5.56 1.20 10.39
N ALA A 43 5.16 0.68 11.53
CA ALA A 43 4.19 -0.38 11.59
C ALA A 43 3.40 -0.30 12.90
N GLY A 44 2.21 -0.84 12.88
CA GLY A 44 1.35 -0.85 14.03
C GLY A 44 0.13 -1.73 13.81
N PHE A 45 -0.74 -1.71 14.81
CA PHE A 45 -1.94 -2.54 14.82
C PHE A 45 -3.17 -1.65 14.92
N PRO A 46 -3.82 -1.33 13.77
CA PRO A 46 -5.06 -0.59 13.79
C PRO A 46 -6.13 -1.31 14.58
N PHE A 47 -6.92 -0.54 15.30
CA PHE A 47 -8.03 -1.08 16.07
C PHE A 47 -9.32 -0.80 15.29
N GLY A 48 -9.59 -1.57 14.25
CA GLY A 48 -10.72 -1.33 13.36
C GLY A 48 -10.84 -2.37 12.24
N GLU A 49 -10.99 -1.92 11.01
CA GLU A 49 -11.22 -2.78 9.85
C GLU A 49 -10.03 -3.70 9.57
N TYR A 50 -8.82 -3.21 9.71
CA TYR A 50 -7.60 -4.01 9.56
C TYR A 50 -6.92 -4.20 10.91
N ASP A 51 -6.20 -5.29 11.04
CA ASP A 51 -5.52 -5.68 12.29
C ASP A 51 -4.05 -5.28 12.30
N VAL A 52 -3.44 -5.13 11.12
CA VAL A 52 -2.03 -4.74 10.99
C VAL A 52 -1.86 -3.73 9.86
N LEU A 53 -0.97 -2.78 10.07
CA LEU A 53 -0.58 -1.78 9.08
C LEU A 53 0.94 -1.68 9.06
N ILE A 54 1.52 -1.79 7.86
CA ILE A 54 2.97 -1.67 7.66
C ILE A 54 3.22 -0.68 6.54
N VAL A 55 4.02 0.35 6.82
CA VAL A 55 4.54 1.25 5.79
C VAL A 55 5.99 0.87 5.57
N TYR A 56 6.33 0.55 4.32
CA TYR A 56 7.66 0.08 4.00
C TYR A 56 8.16 0.64 2.67
N GLU A 57 9.47 0.66 2.52
CA GLU A 57 10.13 0.97 1.25
C GLU A 57 10.50 -0.32 0.53
N ALA A 58 10.39 -0.33 -0.79
CA ALA A 58 10.86 -1.40 -1.65
C ALA A 58 11.39 -0.83 -2.96
N PRO A 59 12.26 -1.57 -3.69
CA PRO A 59 12.84 -1.07 -4.92
C PRO A 59 11.81 -0.80 -6.02
N ASP A 60 10.77 -1.62 -6.11
CA ASP A 60 9.79 -1.57 -7.20
C ASP A 60 8.49 -2.28 -6.84
N ASP A 61 7.51 -2.16 -7.72
CA ASP A 61 6.19 -2.77 -7.55
C ASP A 61 6.25 -4.31 -7.58
N VAL A 62 7.18 -4.89 -8.32
CA VAL A 62 7.37 -6.34 -8.36
C VAL A 62 7.75 -6.87 -6.98
N THR A 63 8.65 -6.18 -6.29
CA THR A 63 9.02 -6.53 -4.92
C THR A 63 7.83 -6.42 -3.98
N ALA A 64 7.06 -5.34 -4.08
CA ALA A 64 5.87 -5.14 -3.25
C ALA A 64 4.83 -6.24 -3.50
N ALA A 65 4.61 -6.63 -4.75
CA ALA A 65 3.72 -7.74 -5.09
C ALA A 65 4.23 -9.06 -4.50
N SER A 66 5.55 -9.28 -4.53
CA SER A 66 6.15 -10.48 -3.93
C SER A 66 5.94 -10.55 -2.42
N VAL A 67 6.03 -9.42 -1.74
CA VAL A 67 5.71 -9.33 -0.30
C VAL A 67 4.26 -9.75 -0.05
N ALA A 68 3.32 -9.18 -0.81
CA ALA A 68 1.90 -9.50 -0.68
C ALA A 68 1.61 -10.98 -0.93
N MET A 69 2.24 -11.56 -1.95
CA MET A 69 2.11 -12.98 -2.28
C MET A 69 2.67 -13.88 -1.18
N ALA A 70 3.82 -13.55 -0.62
CA ALA A 70 4.44 -14.32 0.47
C ALA A 70 3.54 -14.33 1.71
N VAL A 71 2.98 -13.20 2.06
CA VAL A 71 2.07 -13.10 3.21
C VAL A 71 0.78 -13.88 2.96
N ALA A 72 0.22 -13.76 1.76
CA ALA A 72 -0.98 -14.50 1.39
C ALA A 72 -0.76 -16.01 1.41
N ALA A 73 0.38 -16.47 0.91
CA ALA A 73 0.73 -17.90 0.87
C ALA A 73 0.90 -18.49 2.28
N ALA A 74 1.29 -17.70 3.27
CA ALA A 74 1.40 -18.15 4.66
C ALA A 74 0.04 -18.50 5.29
N GLY A 75 -1.06 -17.99 4.75
CA GLY A 75 -2.42 -18.35 5.16
C GLY A 75 -2.92 -17.68 6.44
N ASP A 76 -2.19 -16.69 6.97
CA ASP A 76 -2.53 -16.03 8.22
C ASP A 76 -3.46 -14.83 8.05
N VAL A 77 -3.64 -14.35 6.83
CA VAL A 77 -4.49 -13.19 6.53
C VAL A 77 -5.68 -13.59 5.67
N LYS A 78 -6.84 -13.01 5.96
CA LYS A 78 -8.06 -13.23 5.17
C LYS A 78 -8.28 -12.14 4.14
N GLU A 79 -7.83 -10.92 4.42
CA GLU A 79 -7.91 -9.77 3.53
C GLU A 79 -6.64 -8.96 3.65
N ALA A 80 -6.17 -8.44 2.53
CA ALA A 80 -4.99 -7.60 2.49
C ALA A 80 -5.13 -6.54 1.41
N LYS A 81 -4.50 -5.40 1.64
CA LYS A 81 -4.49 -4.28 0.71
C LYS A 81 -3.12 -3.64 0.70
N THR A 82 -2.52 -3.58 -0.49
CA THR A 82 -1.27 -2.85 -0.70
C THR A 82 -1.57 -1.58 -1.47
N THR A 83 -1.13 -0.45 -0.94
CA THR A 83 -1.31 0.86 -1.57
C THR A 83 0.06 1.48 -1.81
N ARG A 84 0.35 1.84 -3.06
CA ARG A 84 1.55 2.60 -3.39
C ARG A 84 1.34 4.05 -2.97
N LEU A 85 2.28 4.58 -2.20
CA LEU A 85 2.22 5.97 -1.77
C LEU A 85 3.10 6.83 -2.67
N LEU A 86 2.54 7.91 -3.17
CA LEU A 86 3.33 8.92 -3.88
C LEU A 86 4.05 9.79 -2.86
N SER A 87 5.30 10.15 -3.15
CA SER A 87 6.00 11.15 -2.38
C SER A 87 5.38 12.53 -2.63
N GLY A 88 5.73 13.51 -1.78
CA GLY A 88 5.32 14.90 -2.00
C GLY A 88 5.79 15.41 -3.36
N GLN A 89 7.00 15.05 -3.79
CA GLN A 89 7.52 15.44 -5.10
C GLN A 89 6.75 14.78 -6.24
N GLU A 90 6.45 13.49 -6.14
CA GLU A 90 5.65 12.80 -7.14
C GLU A 90 4.24 13.39 -7.24
N TRP A 91 3.66 13.78 -6.13
CA TRP A 91 2.37 14.45 -6.10
C TRP A 91 2.42 15.79 -6.83
N LEU A 92 3.43 16.61 -6.55
CA LEU A 92 3.63 17.88 -7.24
C LEU A 92 3.85 17.70 -8.75
N ASP A 93 4.63 16.71 -9.13
CA ASP A 93 4.87 16.40 -10.54
C ASP A 93 3.59 15.97 -11.24
N SER A 94 2.76 15.20 -10.55
CA SER A 94 1.45 14.80 -11.06
C SER A 94 0.52 15.99 -11.28
N LEU A 95 0.49 16.93 -10.33
CA LEU A 95 -0.29 18.16 -10.46
C LEU A 95 0.17 19.00 -11.63
N ARG A 96 1.47 19.18 -11.80
CA ARG A 96 2.05 19.94 -12.92
C ARG A 96 1.74 19.30 -14.26
N LYS A 97 1.84 18.00 -14.35
CA LYS A 97 1.52 17.26 -15.57
C LYS A 97 0.04 17.41 -15.94
N ARG A 98 -0.84 17.30 -14.95
CA ARG A 98 -2.30 17.47 -15.16
C ARG A 98 -2.62 18.91 -15.57
N ARG A 99 -1.98 19.89 -14.95
CA ARG A 99 -2.13 21.30 -15.28
C ARG A 99 -1.79 21.59 -16.76
N ILE A 100 -0.71 21.01 -17.27
CA ILE A 100 -0.32 21.15 -18.67
C ILE A 100 -1.39 20.59 -19.60
N VAL A 101 -1.92 19.40 -19.29
CA VAL A 101 -2.98 18.76 -20.07
C VAL A 101 -4.26 19.61 -20.05
N THR A 102 -4.62 20.14 -18.89
CA THR A 102 -5.79 21.02 -18.74
C THR A 102 -5.65 22.30 -19.57
N THR A 103 -4.45 22.91 -19.57
CA THR A 103 -4.14 24.09 -20.38
C THR A 103 -4.29 23.80 -21.85
N ARG A 104 -3.83 22.67 -22.33
CA ARG A 104 -3.98 22.24 -23.73
C ARG A 104 -5.46 22.07 -24.10
N LYS A 105 -6.24 21.44 -23.22
CA LYS A 105 -7.68 21.24 -23.41
C LYS A 105 -8.43 22.57 -23.42
N ALA A 106 -8.01 23.55 -22.64
CA ALA A 106 -8.62 24.86 -22.60
C ALA A 106 -8.53 25.62 -23.91
N ARG A 107 -7.64 25.23 -24.84
CA ARG A 107 -7.53 25.79 -26.20
C ARG A 107 -8.56 25.23 -27.18
N GLN A 108 -9.32 24.21 -26.76
CA GLN A 108 -10.39 23.60 -27.51
C GLN A 108 -11.75 23.99 -26.93
N PRO A 109 -12.87 23.82 -27.66
CA PRO A 109 -14.17 24.05 -27.09
C PRO A 109 -14.31 23.26 -25.79
N TYR A 110 -14.63 23.98 -24.72
CA TYR A 110 -14.70 23.42 -23.39
C TYR A 110 -15.97 22.60 -23.21
N ASP A 111 -15.84 21.31 -22.89
CA ASP A 111 -16.96 20.45 -22.57
C ASP A 111 -16.84 19.97 -21.11
N ARG A 112 -17.64 20.56 -20.24
CA ARG A 112 -17.70 20.20 -18.81
C ARG A 112 -18.03 18.73 -18.58
N ARG A 113 -18.84 18.15 -19.45
CA ARG A 113 -19.28 16.75 -19.30
C ARG A 113 -18.13 15.77 -19.50
N ARG A 114 -17.17 16.14 -20.34
CA ARG A 114 -15.98 15.34 -20.57
C ARG A 114 -14.97 15.41 -19.44
N GLN A 115 -14.86 16.57 -18.81
CA GLN A 115 -13.84 16.78 -17.79
C GLN A 115 -14.22 16.23 -16.40
N LEU A 116 -15.50 16.22 -16.07
CA LEU A 116 -15.97 15.71 -14.79
C LEU A 116 -15.57 14.24 -14.53
N PRO A 117 -15.74 13.31 -15.48
CA PRO A 117 -15.26 11.94 -15.29
C PRO A 117 -13.76 11.82 -15.16
N GLU A 118 -13.01 12.71 -15.78
CA GLU A 118 -11.53 12.72 -15.70
C GLU A 118 -11.01 13.25 -14.37
N LEU A 119 -11.80 14.07 -13.70
CA LEU A 119 -11.46 14.63 -12.40
C LEU A 119 -11.83 13.70 -11.23
N LEU A 120 -12.78 12.83 -11.47
CA LEU A 120 -13.20 11.83 -10.50
C LEU A 120 -12.37 10.55 -10.61
#